data_7309cfb39046beb63e2dfaa6e9babc0b
#
_entry.id   7309cfb39046beb63e2dfaa6e9babc0b
#
_cell.length_a   1.000
_cell.length_b   1.000
_cell.length_c   1.000
_cell.angle_alpha   90.00
_cell.angle_beta   90.00
_cell.angle_gamma   90.00
#
_symmetry.space_group_name_H-M   'P 1'
#
loop_
_entity.id
_entity.type
_entity.pdbx_description
1 polymer ?
#
loop_
_entity_poly.entity_id
_entity_poly.type
_entity_poly.pdbx_seq_one_letter_code
_entity_poly.pdbx_strand_id
1 'polypeptide(L)'
;MNVETAQVSRQGNRSENQDRARIAMSDTRMLLTVADGMGGHVGGDLAAETAVETLVKAFQETDAIFEPAEFLRSSIVAAHRAVVALGTELDPELRPRTTITACLITAGMVRWAHVGDSRIYFIRDRRVLARTRDHSAVEILAQQGLLEDTDLAMHPLRNFVDQCLGGDSELPTIDISDPHPLLAGDVVVLCSDGFWAPLTDVQLARALGEQLILQASLEALAMEAELRAAPASDNITAAALRWPG
;
A
#
# COMPACT_ATOMS: atom_id res chain seq x y z
N MET A 1 -11.00 19.02 6.63
CA MET A 1 -9.54 18.93 6.95
C MET A 1 -8.74 19.67 5.90
N ASN A 2 -7.77 20.50 6.27
CA ASN A 2 -6.88 21.14 5.30
C ASN A 2 -5.55 20.35 5.25
N VAL A 3 -5.57 19.20 4.58
CA VAL A 3 -4.45 18.24 4.49
C VAL A 3 -3.92 18.27 3.06
N GLU A 4 -2.60 18.32 2.88
CA GLU A 4 -2.00 18.18 1.56
C GLU A 4 -1.99 16.70 1.19
N THR A 5 -2.50 16.36 0.02
CA THR A 5 -2.52 14.99 -0.51
C THR A 5 -1.87 14.93 -1.89
N ALA A 6 -1.29 13.79 -2.21
CA ALA A 6 -0.66 13.52 -3.50
C ALA A 6 -0.90 12.08 -3.93
N GLN A 7 -0.97 11.85 -5.23
CA GLN A 7 -1.09 10.51 -5.80
C GLN A 7 -0.35 10.45 -7.14
N VAL A 8 0.33 9.34 -7.38
CA VAL A 8 0.98 9.04 -8.66
C VAL A 8 0.71 7.58 -9.01
N SER A 9 0.49 7.31 -10.30
CA SER A 9 0.40 5.96 -10.84
C SER A 9 0.98 5.96 -12.25
N ARG A 10 1.96 5.10 -12.50
CA ARG A 10 2.68 4.96 -13.76
C ARG A 10 2.72 3.50 -14.17
N GLN A 11 2.57 3.24 -15.46
CA GLN A 11 2.55 1.88 -15.99
C GLN A 11 3.94 1.21 -15.98
N GLY A 12 5.01 2.01 -16.00
CA GLY A 12 6.36 1.46 -16.17
C GLY A 12 6.53 0.76 -17.52
N ASN A 13 7.29 -0.33 -17.52
CA ASN A 13 7.53 -1.13 -18.73
C ASN A 13 6.56 -2.33 -18.89
N ARG A 14 5.53 -2.42 -18.07
CA ARG A 14 4.50 -3.45 -18.16
C ARG A 14 3.53 -3.15 -19.33
N SER A 15 2.84 -4.18 -19.83
CA SER A 15 1.80 -4.04 -20.85
C SER A 15 0.54 -3.33 -20.33
N GLU A 16 0.27 -3.48 -19.03
CA GLU A 16 -0.91 -2.96 -18.34
C GLU A 16 -0.52 -2.40 -16.96
N ASN A 17 -1.33 -1.49 -16.44
CA ASN A 17 -1.20 -1.02 -15.08
C ASN A 17 -2.24 -1.71 -14.19
N GLN A 18 -1.79 -2.62 -13.33
CA GLN A 18 -2.63 -3.39 -12.41
C GLN A 18 -2.68 -2.77 -11.00
N ASP A 19 -1.92 -1.72 -10.74
CA ASP A 19 -1.99 -0.96 -9.50
C ASP A 19 -3.22 -0.07 -9.43
N ARG A 20 -3.78 0.08 -8.24
CA ARG A 20 -4.85 1.05 -7.94
C ARG A 20 -4.54 1.81 -6.67
N ALA A 21 -4.92 3.08 -6.66
CA ALA A 21 -4.85 3.94 -5.48
C ALA A 21 -6.11 4.80 -5.38
N ARG A 22 -6.54 5.09 -4.14
CA ARG A 22 -7.63 6.03 -3.86
C ARG A 22 -7.37 6.80 -2.58
N ILE A 23 -7.83 8.03 -2.57
CA ILE A 23 -7.89 8.90 -1.40
C ILE A 23 -9.34 9.32 -1.24
N ALA A 24 -9.97 8.91 -0.14
CA ALA A 24 -11.32 9.31 0.22
C ALA A 24 -11.29 10.20 1.45
N MET A 25 -12.07 11.27 1.45
CA MET A 25 -12.08 12.28 2.51
C MET A 25 -13.50 12.61 2.93
N SER A 26 -13.67 12.88 4.21
CA SER A 26 -14.83 13.58 4.79
C SER A 26 -14.35 14.77 5.62
N ASP A 27 -15.25 15.48 6.29
CA ASP A 27 -14.90 16.64 7.12
C ASP A 27 -13.94 16.29 8.27
N THR A 28 -14.02 15.07 8.80
CA THR A 28 -13.31 14.66 10.04
C THR A 28 -12.38 13.46 9.88
N ARG A 29 -12.39 12.79 8.74
CA ARG A 29 -11.63 11.54 8.55
C ARG A 29 -11.17 11.38 7.11
N MET A 30 -10.13 10.57 6.91
CA MET A 30 -9.55 10.30 5.60
C MET A 30 -9.13 8.83 5.51
N LEU A 31 -9.32 8.24 4.34
CA LEU A 31 -8.82 6.92 3.97
C LEU A 31 -7.91 7.07 2.75
N LEU A 32 -6.70 6.53 2.85
CA LEU A 32 -5.82 6.27 1.71
C LEU A 32 -5.71 4.77 1.51
N THR A 33 -5.66 4.32 0.27
CA THR A 33 -5.46 2.91 -0.04
C THR A 33 -4.69 2.75 -1.35
N VAL A 34 -3.80 1.75 -1.38
CA VAL A 34 -3.07 1.29 -2.57
C VAL A 34 -3.17 -0.22 -2.63
N ALA A 35 -3.38 -0.75 -3.82
CA ALA A 35 -3.44 -2.16 -4.12
C ALA A 35 -2.63 -2.44 -5.38
N ASP A 36 -1.84 -3.50 -5.34
CA ASP A 36 -1.03 -4.02 -6.44
C ASP A 36 -1.64 -5.34 -6.92
N GLY A 37 -2.14 -5.34 -8.13
CA GLY A 37 -2.83 -6.47 -8.72
C GLY A 37 -1.85 -7.52 -9.25
N MET A 38 -1.94 -8.73 -8.75
CA MET A 38 -1.06 -9.85 -9.08
C MET A 38 -1.76 -10.90 -9.94
N GLY A 39 -1.00 -11.48 -10.84
CA GLY A 39 -1.44 -12.57 -11.68
C GLY A 39 -1.21 -12.24 -13.15
N GLY A 40 -0.08 -12.62 -13.73
CA GLY A 40 0.40 -12.33 -15.11
C GLY A 40 -0.59 -12.62 -16.25
N HIS A 41 -1.86 -12.73 -15.95
CA HIS A 41 -3.01 -12.97 -16.81
C HIS A 41 -4.21 -12.15 -16.34
N VAL A 42 -5.29 -12.16 -17.06
CA VAL A 42 -6.53 -11.41 -16.86
C VAL A 42 -7.00 -11.38 -15.41
N GLY A 43 -7.05 -10.20 -14.79
CA GLY A 43 -7.79 -9.99 -13.55
C GLY A 43 -7.06 -9.34 -12.38
N GLY A 44 -5.74 -9.09 -12.45
CA GLY A 44 -5.00 -8.37 -11.39
C GLY A 44 -5.51 -6.94 -11.22
N ASP A 45 -5.72 -6.24 -12.31
CA ASP A 45 -6.30 -4.89 -12.34
C ASP A 45 -7.72 -4.86 -11.74
N LEU A 46 -8.55 -5.85 -12.08
CA LEU A 46 -9.89 -5.99 -11.53
C LEU A 46 -9.88 -6.34 -10.04
N ALA A 47 -8.92 -7.19 -9.61
CA ALA A 47 -8.74 -7.51 -8.20
C ALA A 47 -8.37 -6.27 -7.38
N ALA A 48 -7.37 -5.49 -7.85
CA ALA A 48 -6.95 -4.26 -7.20
C ALA A 48 -8.07 -3.21 -7.16
N GLU A 49 -8.80 -3.01 -8.27
CA GLU A 49 -9.95 -2.10 -8.33
C GLU A 49 -11.04 -2.52 -7.34
N THR A 50 -11.42 -3.83 -7.36
CA THR A 50 -12.46 -4.36 -6.46
C THR A 50 -12.09 -4.19 -4.99
N ALA A 51 -10.82 -4.45 -4.64
CA ALA A 51 -10.35 -4.29 -3.27
C ALA A 51 -10.44 -2.83 -2.82
N VAL A 52 -9.90 -1.91 -3.61
CA VAL A 52 -9.87 -0.48 -3.31
C VAL A 52 -11.28 0.10 -3.22
N GLU A 53 -12.15 -0.18 -4.19
CA GLU A 53 -13.53 0.33 -4.21
C GLU A 53 -14.35 -0.22 -3.03
N THR A 54 -14.11 -1.47 -2.60
CA THR A 54 -14.77 -2.03 -1.41
C THR A 54 -14.42 -1.25 -0.15
N LEU A 55 -13.13 -0.90 0.05
CA LEU A 55 -12.70 -0.09 1.20
C LEU A 55 -13.26 1.33 1.13
N VAL A 56 -13.22 1.96 -0.04
CA VAL A 56 -13.76 3.31 -0.24
C VAL A 56 -15.25 3.37 0.02
N LYS A 57 -16.01 2.39 -0.49
CA LYS A 57 -17.44 2.27 -0.25
C LYS A 57 -17.74 2.11 1.24
N ALA A 58 -17.06 1.20 1.93
CA ALA A 58 -17.22 1.01 3.37
C ALA A 58 -16.96 2.32 4.15
N PHE A 59 -15.91 3.08 3.75
CA PHE A 59 -15.59 4.37 4.35
C PHE A 59 -16.70 5.42 4.12
N GLN A 60 -17.27 5.48 2.92
CA GLN A 60 -18.32 6.44 2.57
C GLN A 60 -19.67 6.13 3.23
N GLU A 61 -20.00 4.83 3.37
CA GLU A 61 -21.26 4.37 3.95
C GLU A 61 -21.25 4.37 5.49
N THR A 62 -20.09 4.57 6.12
CA THR A 62 -19.97 4.60 7.58
C THR A 62 -19.99 6.03 8.09
N ASP A 63 -21.01 6.44 8.87
CA ASP A 63 -21.14 7.80 9.38
C ASP A 63 -20.06 8.16 10.42
N ALA A 64 -19.71 7.23 11.32
CA ALA A 64 -18.68 7.42 12.35
C ALA A 64 -17.88 6.14 12.57
N ILE A 65 -16.55 6.27 12.67
CA ILE A 65 -15.63 5.16 12.93
C ILE A 65 -15.10 5.30 14.36
N PHE A 66 -15.70 4.57 15.29
CA PHE A 66 -15.32 4.56 16.71
C PHE A 66 -14.15 3.61 16.98
N GLU A 67 -14.08 2.49 16.23
CA GLU A 67 -13.07 1.45 16.36
C GLU A 67 -12.26 1.34 15.05
N PRO A 68 -11.25 2.21 14.82
CA PRO A 68 -10.48 2.24 13.57
C PRO A 68 -9.84 0.91 13.17
N ALA A 69 -9.34 0.12 14.15
CA ALA A 69 -8.74 -1.18 13.87
C ALA A 69 -9.77 -2.18 13.31
N GLU A 70 -10.96 -2.22 13.91
CA GLU A 70 -12.01 -3.11 13.46
C GLU A 70 -12.60 -2.67 12.11
N PHE A 71 -12.71 -1.36 11.88
CA PHE A 71 -13.10 -0.85 10.58
C PHE A 71 -12.13 -1.30 9.47
N LEU A 72 -10.82 -1.14 9.68
CA LEU A 72 -9.80 -1.58 8.72
C LEU A 72 -9.87 -3.10 8.50
N ARG A 73 -9.95 -3.87 9.58
CA ARG A 73 -10.06 -5.34 9.51
C ARG A 73 -11.28 -5.79 8.73
N SER A 74 -12.46 -5.32 9.11
CA SER A 74 -13.72 -5.73 8.49
C SER A 74 -13.80 -5.31 7.02
N SER A 75 -13.29 -4.12 6.68
CA SER A 75 -13.23 -3.64 5.29
C SER A 75 -12.29 -4.48 4.44
N ILE A 76 -11.11 -4.87 4.95
CA ILE A 76 -10.17 -5.74 4.23
C ILE A 76 -10.73 -7.16 4.08
N VAL A 77 -11.41 -7.70 5.09
CA VAL A 77 -12.10 -8.99 4.99
C VAL A 77 -13.21 -8.94 3.93
N ALA A 78 -13.97 -7.85 3.86
CA ALA A 78 -14.98 -7.67 2.82
C ALA A 78 -14.35 -7.58 1.43
N ALA A 79 -13.24 -6.85 1.28
CA ALA A 79 -12.49 -6.77 0.04
C ALA A 79 -11.94 -8.12 -0.40
N HIS A 80 -11.35 -8.90 0.51
CA HIS A 80 -10.90 -10.26 0.21
C HIS A 80 -12.04 -11.12 -0.35
N ARG A 81 -13.19 -11.13 0.30
CA ARG A 81 -14.36 -11.89 -0.17
C ARG A 81 -14.85 -11.43 -1.54
N ALA A 82 -14.83 -10.12 -1.79
CA ALA A 82 -15.22 -9.57 -3.07
C ALA A 82 -14.26 -9.99 -4.19
N VAL A 83 -12.95 -9.99 -3.93
CA VAL A 83 -11.94 -10.46 -4.90
C VAL A 83 -12.05 -11.97 -5.13
N VAL A 84 -12.24 -12.78 -4.08
CA VAL A 84 -12.49 -14.23 -4.21
C VAL A 84 -13.68 -14.51 -5.14
N ALA A 85 -14.76 -13.73 -5.01
CA ALA A 85 -15.96 -13.89 -5.84
C ALA A 85 -15.71 -13.69 -7.34
N LEU A 86 -14.68 -12.90 -7.73
CA LEU A 86 -14.30 -12.72 -9.14
C LEU A 86 -13.74 -14.00 -9.78
N GLY A 87 -13.14 -14.87 -8.97
CA GLY A 87 -12.44 -16.06 -9.44
C GLY A 87 -13.13 -17.39 -9.13
N THR A 88 -14.38 -17.40 -8.68
CA THR A 88 -15.06 -18.60 -8.19
C THR A 88 -15.13 -19.74 -9.25
N GLU A 89 -15.32 -19.38 -10.52
CA GLU A 89 -15.43 -20.32 -11.64
C GLU A 89 -14.09 -20.58 -12.34
N LEU A 90 -12.99 -19.97 -11.87
CA LEU A 90 -11.67 -20.07 -12.49
C LEU A 90 -10.82 -21.16 -11.82
N ASP A 91 -9.91 -21.73 -12.58
CA ASP A 91 -8.85 -22.56 -12.03
C ASP A 91 -8.03 -21.80 -10.99
N PRO A 92 -7.58 -22.46 -9.91
CA PRO A 92 -6.89 -21.78 -8.79
C PRO A 92 -5.71 -20.89 -9.20
N GLU A 93 -4.98 -21.27 -10.25
CA GLU A 93 -3.83 -20.52 -10.76
C GLU A 93 -4.22 -19.26 -11.53
N LEU A 94 -5.46 -19.18 -12.03
CA LEU A 94 -5.99 -18.06 -12.79
C LEU A 94 -6.82 -17.08 -11.95
N ARG A 95 -7.03 -17.38 -10.67
CA ARG A 95 -7.85 -16.56 -9.78
C ARG A 95 -7.19 -15.21 -9.51
N PRO A 96 -7.96 -14.12 -9.63
CA PRO A 96 -7.47 -12.78 -9.37
C PRO A 96 -6.94 -12.63 -7.94
N ARG A 97 -5.84 -11.89 -7.80
CA ARG A 97 -5.20 -11.61 -6.51
C ARG A 97 -4.71 -10.17 -6.48
N THR A 98 -4.58 -9.61 -5.29
CA THR A 98 -4.01 -8.28 -5.10
C THR A 98 -3.45 -8.12 -3.70
N THR A 99 -2.46 -7.24 -3.53
CA THR A 99 -2.11 -6.69 -2.21
C THR A 99 -3.14 -5.68 -1.77
N ILE A 100 -3.07 -5.22 -0.55
CA ILE A 100 -3.78 -4.05 -0.06
C ILE A 100 -3.01 -3.35 1.04
N THR A 101 -2.90 -2.04 0.95
CA THR A 101 -2.54 -1.15 2.04
C THR A 101 -3.67 -0.16 2.27
N ALA A 102 -4.02 0.08 3.52
CA ALA A 102 -5.06 1.03 3.90
C ALA A 102 -4.61 1.84 5.11
N CYS A 103 -4.75 3.15 5.03
CA CYS A 103 -4.40 4.09 6.11
C CYS A 103 -5.63 4.94 6.43
N LEU A 104 -6.07 4.88 7.68
CA LEU A 104 -7.21 5.63 8.20
C LEU A 104 -6.72 6.72 9.15
N ILE A 105 -7.11 7.97 8.87
CA ILE A 105 -6.90 9.12 9.73
C ILE A 105 -8.23 9.53 10.34
N THR A 106 -8.26 9.64 11.66
CA THR A 106 -9.41 10.12 12.44
C THR A 106 -8.93 10.77 13.73
N ALA A 107 -9.53 11.90 14.11
CA ALA A 107 -9.22 12.63 15.34
C ALA A 107 -7.72 12.94 15.54
N GLY A 108 -6.97 13.25 14.47
CA GLY A 108 -5.53 13.53 14.54
C GLY A 108 -4.65 12.31 14.79
N MET A 109 -5.22 11.11 14.70
CA MET A 109 -4.50 9.84 14.81
C MET A 109 -4.48 9.15 13.45
N VAL A 110 -3.38 8.49 13.13
CA VAL A 110 -3.26 7.60 11.99
C VAL A 110 -3.16 6.16 12.44
N ARG A 111 -3.85 5.27 11.77
CA ARG A 111 -3.75 3.82 11.89
C ARG A 111 -3.77 3.21 10.50
N TRP A 112 -3.03 2.14 10.30
CA TRP A 112 -2.99 1.45 9.02
C TRP A 112 -3.13 -0.05 9.16
N ALA A 113 -3.50 -0.68 8.05
CA ALA A 113 -3.51 -2.13 7.89
C ALA A 113 -2.98 -2.49 6.50
N HIS A 114 -2.42 -3.70 6.37
CA HIS A 114 -1.97 -4.21 5.08
C HIS A 114 -2.05 -5.73 4.97
N VAL A 115 -2.04 -6.19 3.72
CA VAL A 115 -1.83 -7.56 3.28
C VAL A 115 -0.96 -7.53 2.03
N GLY A 116 0.14 -8.26 2.02
CA GLY A 116 1.08 -8.30 0.90
C GLY A 116 2.38 -7.55 1.17
N ASP A 117 3.04 -7.12 0.12
CA ASP A 117 4.35 -6.45 0.11
C ASP A 117 4.29 -4.98 -0.35
N SER A 118 3.11 -4.47 -0.68
CA SER A 118 2.90 -3.03 -0.76
C SER A 118 3.10 -2.41 0.62
N ARG A 119 3.78 -1.26 0.68
CA ARG A 119 4.26 -0.69 1.94
C ARG A 119 3.56 0.59 2.35
N ILE A 120 3.55 0.82 3.66
CA ILE A 120 3.18 2.10 4.28
C ILE A 120 4.38 2.61 5.06
N TYR A 121 4.73 3.87 4.83
CA TYR A 121 5.78 4.59 5.55
C TYR A 121 5.17 5.72 6.35
N PHE A 122 5.56 5.84 7.60
CA PHE A 122 5.28 6.99 8.46
C PHE A 122 6.57 7.79 8.66
N ILE A 123 6.59 9.02 8.15
CA ILE A 123 7.79 9.86 8.06
C ILE A 123 7.59 11.11 8.93
N ARG A 124 8.57 11.40 9.77
CA ARG A 124 8.67 12.63 10.59
C ARG A 124 10.11 13.13 10.56
N ASP A 125 10.31 14.42 10.44
CA ASP A 125 11.63 15.05 10.45
C ASP A 125 12.62 14.40 9.46
N ARG A 126 12.13 14.04 8.28
CA ARG A 126 12.91 13.38 7.21
C ARG A 126 13.49 12.01 7.61
N ARG A 127 12.81 11.32 8.52
CA ARG A 127 13.17 9.95 8.94
C ARG A 127 11.93 9.06 8.89
N VAL A 128 12.13 7.83 8.51
CA VAL A 128 11.11 6.79 8.66
C VAL A 128 11.00 6.45 10.14
N LEU A 129 9.86 6.74 10.76
CA LEU A 129 9.57 6.37 12.14
C LEU A 129 8.98 4.97 12.24
N ALA A 130 8.16 4.60 11.26
CA ALA A 130 7.56 3.28 11.17
C ALA A 130 7.34 2.91 9.69
N ARG A 131 7.38 1.63 9.40
CA ARG A 131 7.13 1.03 8.09
C ARG A 131 6.45 -0.32 8.30
N THR A 132 5.55 -0.70 7.39
CA THR A 132 5.02 -2.07 7.33
C THR A 132 6.11 -3.08 7.01
N ARG A 133 5.95 -4.31 7.46
CA ARG A 133 6.78 -5.45 7.08
C ARG A 133 6.06 -6.26 6.02
N ASP A 134 6.77 -6.65 4.98
CA ASP A 134 6.18 -7.35 3.85
C ASP A 134 5.72 -8.76 4.25
N HIS A 135 4.57 -9.18 3.74
CA HIS A 135 4.17 -10.58 3.78
C HIS A 135 4.84 -11.34 2.63
N SER A 136 6.14 -11.53 2.75
CA SER A 136 6.97 -12.18 1.74
C SER A 136 7.83 -13.29 2.34
N ALA A 137 8.21 -14.25 1.52
CA ALA A 137 9.04 -15.37 1.96
C ALA A 137 10.38 -14.90 2.55
N VAL A 138 10.95 -13.83 2.01
CA VAL A 138 12.23 -13.30 2.49
C VAL A 138 12.09 -12.61 3.85
N GLU A 139 11.02 -11.91 4.11
CA GLU A 139 10.74 -11.29 5.41
C GLU A 139 10.55 -12.37 6.51
N ILE A 140 9.90 -13.49 6.17
CA ILE A 140 9.76 -14.64 7.08
C ILE A 140 11.14 -15.21 7.43
N LEU A 141 12.04 -15.37 6.45
CA LEU A 141 13.40 -15.84 6.66
C LEU A 141 14.22 -14.88 7.55
N ALA A 142 14.05 -13.57 7.36
CA ALA A 142 14.71 -12.57 8.19
C ALA A 142 14.23 -12.61 9.65
N GLN A 143 12.90 -12.73 9.86
CA GLN A 143 12.34 -12.88 11.21
C GLN A 143 12.82 -14.14 11.93
N GLN A 144 13.12 -15.21 11.19
CA GLN A 144 13.71 -16.44 11.72
C GLN A 144 15.23 -16.33 11.95
N GLY A 145 15.85 -15.18 11.61
CA GLY A 145 17.31 -14.98 11.73
C GLY A 145 18.11 -15.75 10.69
N LEU A 146 17.48 -16.22 9.60
CA LEU A 146 18.12 -16.95 8.51
C LEU A 146 18.68 -16.04 7.41
N LEU A 147 18.26 -14.77 7.39
CA LEU A 147 18.75 -13.73 6.49
C LEU A 147 18.98 -12.43 7.26
N GLU A 148 20.01 -11.68 6.87
CA GLU A 148 20.20 -10.31 7.34
C GLU A 148 19.35 -9.34 6.51
N ASP A 149 18.92 -8.22 7.12
CA ASP A 149 18.10 -7.19 6.43
C ASP A 149 18.77 -6.65 5.15
N THR A 150 20.09 -6.68 5.08
CA THR A 150 20.90 -6.29 3.92
C THR A 150 20.75 -7.22 2.73
N ASP A 151 20.40 -8.48 2.95
CA ASP A 151 20.33 -9.52 1.92
C ASP A 151 18.95 -9.67 1.29
N LEU A 152 17.92 -9.08 1.93
CA LEU A 152 16.51 -9.16 1.49
C LEU A 152 16.32 -8.66 0.05
N ALA A 153 16.93 -7.53 -0.28
CA ALA A 153 16.77 -6.87 -1.58
C ALA A 153 17.33 -7.67 -2.77
N MET A 154 18.30 -8.55 -2.52
CA MET A 154 18.99 -9.34 -3.56
C MET A 154 18.54 -10.80 -3.60
N HIS A 155 17.66 -11.22 -2.67
CA HIS A 155 17.28 -12.62 -2.55
C HIS A 155 16.37 -13.06 -3.73
N PRO A 156 16.53 -14.27 -4.30
CA PRO A 156 15.72 -14.77 -5.41
C PRO A 156 14.21 -14.83 -5.13
N LEU A 157 13.82 -15.03 -3.86
CA LEU A 157 12.42 -15.11 -3.43
C LEU A 157 11.84 -13.76 -2.99
N ARG A 158 12.53 -12.63 -3.22
CA ARG A 158 12.07 -11.31 -2.76
C ARG A 158 10.67 -10.91 -3.25
N ASN A 159 10.31 -11.35 -4.47
CA ASN A 159 9.01 -11.04 -5.09
C ASN A 159 7.97 -12.15 -4.82
N PHE A 160 8.27 -13.11 -3.91
CA PHE A 160 7.31 -14.14 -3.56
C PHE A 160 6.45 -13.65 -2.40
N VAL A 161 5.26 -13.16 -2.75
CA VAL A 161 4.25 -12.67 -1.79
C VAL A 161 3.55 -13.88 -1.17
N ASP A 162 3.61 -13.99 0.16
CA ASP A 162 3.01 -15.09 0.92
C ASP A 162 1.52 -14.87 1.21
N GLN A 163 1.11 -13.60 1.42
CA GLN A 163 -0.27 -13.24 1.73
C GLN A 163 -0.82 -12.23 0.74
N CYS A 164 -2.02 -12.49 0.24
CA CYS A 164 -2.72 -11.58 -0.69
C CYS A 164 -4.24 -11.69 -0.50
N LEU A 165 -4.98 -10.74 -1.06
CA LEU A 165 -6.43 -10.83 -1.21
C LEU A 165 -6.79 -11.64 -2.45
N GLY A 166 -7.86 -12.44 -2.39
CA GLY A 166 -8.29 -13.28 -3.50
C GLY A 166 -7.56 -14.63 -3.56
N GLY A 167 -7.55 -15.27 -4.72
CA GLY A 167 -6.95 -16.59 -4.91
C GLY A 167 -7.80 -17.72 -4.36
N ASP A 168 -7.94 -17.83 -3.06
CA ASP A 168 -8.80 -18.80 -2.38
C ASP A 168 -9.68 -18.13 -1.32
N SER A 169 -10.46 -18.92 -0.58
CA SER A 169 -11.39 -18.41 0.43
C SER A 169 -10.78 -18.31 1.84
N GLU A 170 -9.55 -18.75 2.04
CA GLU A 170 -8.85 -18.61 3.30
C GLU A 170 -8.50 -17.14 3.54
N LEU A 171 -8.82 -16.66 4.75
CA LEU A 171 -8.54 -15.26 5.08
C LEU A 171 -7.03 -15.07 5.28
N PRO A 172 -6.42 -14.09 4.60
CA PRO A 172 -5.01 -13.78 4.82
C PRO A 172 -4.79 -13.17 6.20
N THR A 173 -3.56 -13.23 6.67
CA THR A 173 -3.12 -12.45 7.83
C THR A 173 -3.25 -10.97 7.51
N ILE A 174 -3.97 -10.22 8.36
CA ILE A 174 -4.13 -8.77 8.23
C ILE A 174 -3.34 -8.11 9.36
N ASP A 175 -2.25 -7.46 9.02
CA ASP A 175 -1.46 -6.71 9.98
C ASP A 175 -2.06 -5.32 10.18
N ILE A 176 -2.26 -4.94 11.46
CA ILE A 176 -2.85 -3.66 11.85
C ILE A 176 -1.92 -2.98 12.84
N SER A 177 -1.57 -1.72 12.56
CA SER A 177 -0.71 -0.93 13.43
C SER A 177 -1.38 -0.52 14.73
N ASP A 178 -0.58 -0.15 15.73
CA ASP A 178 -1.03 0.72 16.79
C ASP A 178 -1.40 2.11 16.25
N PRO A 179 -2.22 2.90 16.96
CA PRO A 179 -2.51 4.27 16.58
C PRO A 179 -1.29 5.17 16.82
N HIS A 180 -0.97 6.03 15.85
CA HIS A 180 0.11 7.01 15.95
C HIS A 180 -0.48 8.41 15.92
N PRO A 181 -0.10 9.31 16.86
CA PRO A 181 -0.49 10.71 16.81
C PRO A 181 0.21 11.43 15.65
N LEU A 182 -0.54 12.19 14.87
CA LEU A 182 -0.02 13.03 13.79
C LEU A 182 0.42 14.38 14.34
N LEU A 183 1.61 14.80 13.97
CA LEU A 183 2.17 16.12 14.24
C LEU A 183 2.34 16.88 12.91
N ALA A 184 2.42 18.22 13.03
CA ALA A 184 2.66 19.09 11.88
C ALA A 184 3.87 18.66 11.06
N GLY A 185 3.69 18.50 9.76
CA GLY A 185 4.73 18.09 8.82
C GLY A 185 4.92 16.58 8.68
N ASP A 186 4.21 15.75 9.45
CA ASP A 186 4.22 14.30 9.27
C ASP A 186 3.73 13.93 7.88
N VAL A 187 4.39 12.95 7.28
CA VAL A 187 3.99 12.38 5.99
C VAL A 187 3.69 10.89 6.16
N VAL A 188 2.57 10.47 5.60
CA VAL A 188 2.25 9.05 5.42
C VAL A 188 2.21 8.77 3.93
N VAL A 189 2.89 7.73 3.48
CA VAL A 189 2.88 7.30 2.09
C VAL A 189 2.61 5.80 2.01
N LEU A 190 1.68 5.43 1.13
CA LEU A 190 1.34 4.06 0.73
C LEU A 190 1.88 3.86 -0.68
N CYS A 191 2.50 2.72 -0.97
CA CYS A 191 3.05 2.48 -2.30
C CYS A 191 3.18 0.99 -2.64
N SER A 192 3.09 0.68 -3.95
CA SER A 192 3.40 -0.63 -4.51
C SER A 192 4.91 -0.89 -4.54
N ASP A 193 5.29 -2.13 -4.82
CA ASP A 193 6.69 -2.57 -4.86
C ASP A 193 7.50 -1.86 -5.96
N GLY A 194 6.92 -1.61 -7.13
CA GLY A 194 7.58 -0.85 -8.19
C GLY A 194 7.96 0.58 -7.78
N PHE A 195 7.26 1.17 -6.81
CA PHE A 195 7.64 2.47 -6.25
C PHE A 195 8.76 2.36 -5.21
N TRP A 196 8.62 1.46 -4.21
CA TRP A 196 9.55 1.44 -3.08
C TRP A 196 10.83 0.62 -3.33
N ALA A 197 10.77 -0.47 -4.11
CA ALA A 197 11.90 -1.39 -4.23
C ALA A 197 13.16 -0.78 -4.88
N PRO A 198 13.06 0.13 -5.87
CA PRO A 198 14.25 0.81 -6.41
C PRO A 198 14.81 1.94 -5.53
N LEU A 199 14.12 2.32 -4.46
CA LEU A 199 14.44 3.46 -3.60
C LEU A 199 14.86 3.01 -2.20
N THR A 200 15.72 3.78 -1.54
CA THR A 200 16.05 3.54 -0.13
C THR A 200 15.09 4.31 0.78
N ASP A 201 14.83 3.78 1.99
CA ASP A 201 14.02 4.45 3.02
C ASP A 201 14.52 5.88 3.32
N VAL A 202 15.85 6.09 3.27
CA VAL A 202 16.48 7.39 3.48
C VAL A 202 16.12 8.37 2.36
N GLN A 203 16.11 7.92 1.10
CA GLN A 203 15.74 8.76 -0.05
C GLN A 203 14.26 9.15 0.02
N LEU A 204 13.38 8.18 0.29
CA LEU A 204 11.95 8.42 0.49
C LEU A 204 11.69 9.44 1.60
N ALA A 205 12.26 9.22 2.79
CA ALA A 205 12.06 10.07 3.94
C ALA A 205 12.59 11.49 3.72
N ARG A 206 13.74 11.64 3.03
CA ARG A 206 14.32 12.94 2.74
C ARG A 206 13.46 13.72 1.74
N ALA A 207 13.10 13.12 0.60
CA ALA A 207 12.35 13.78 -0.46
C ALA A 207 10.93 14.17 -0.01
N LEU A 208 10.22 13.29 0.70
CA LEU A 208 8.86 13.54 1.16
C LEU A 208 8.78 14.39 2.42
N GLY A 209 9.81 14.37 3.25
CA GLY A 209 9.89 15.20 4.47
C GLY A 209 10.39 16.63 4.23
N GLU A 210 10.75 17.01 3.01
CA GLU A 210 11.05 18.39 2.66
C GLU A 210 9.77 19.21 2.52
N GLN A 211 9.85 20.52 2.78
CA GLN A 211 8.71 21.45 2.65
C GLN A 211 8.50 21.90 1.18
N LEU A 212 8.59 20.95 0.26
CA LEU A 212 8.23 21.14 -1.14
C LEU A 212 6.78 20.67 -1.36
N ILE A 213 6.22 21.00 -2.52
CA ILE A 213 4.90 20.52 -2.91
C ILE A 213 4.93 18.98 -2.94
N LEU A 214 4.09 18.34 -2.13
CA LEU A 214 4.10 16.88 -1.93
C LEU A 214 3.90 16.13 -3.26
N GLN A 215 3.02 16.62 -4.13
CA GLN A 215 2.79 16.04 -5.45
C GLN A 215 4.06 16.02 -6.30
N ALA A 216 4.81 17.14 -6.35
CA ALA A 216 6.04 17.22 -7.12
C ALA A 216 7.13 16.27 -6.59
N SER A 217 7.25 16.15 -5.25
CA SER A 217 8.18 15.21 -4.62
C SER A 217 7.81 13.75 -4.92
N LEU A 218 6.53 13.43 -4.90
CA LEU A 218 6.04 12.07 -5.17
C LEU A 218 6.27 11.69 -6.65
N GLU A 219 5.99 12.60 -7.58
CA GLU A 219 6.25 12.42 -9.01
C GLU A 219 7.74 12.22 -9.31
N ALA A 220 8.60 13.04 -8.69
CA ALA A 220 10.05 12.91 -8.87
C ALA A 220 10.58 11.56 -8.39
N LEU A 221 10.09 11.07 -7.25
CA LEU A 221 10.43 9.74 -6.73
C LEU A 221 9.93 8.62 -7.65
N ALA A 222 8.71 8.73 -8.18
CA ALA A 222 8.17 7.75 -9.13
C ALA A 222 8.99 7.69 -10.43
N MET A 223 9.41 8.84 -10.95
CA MET A 223 10.30 8.89 -12.11
C MET A 223 11.68 8.28 -11.81
N GLU A 224 12.23 8.56 -10.64
CA GLU A 224 13.51 7.98 -10.21
C GLU A 224 13.40 6.45 -10.05
N ALA A 225 12.30 5.94 -9.48
CA ALA A 225 12.05 4.52 -9.36
C ALA A 225 11.98 3.84 -10.75
N GLU A 226 11.24 4.42 -11.68
CA GLU A 226 11.13 3.91 -13.05
C GLU A 226 12.50 3.86 -13.76
N LEU A 227 13.28 4.93 -13.66
CA LEU A 227 14.61 5.02 -14.28
C LEU A 227 15.59 4.00 -13.69
N ARG A 228 15.55 3.75 -12.39
CA ARG A 228 16.44 2.78 -11.74
C ARG A 228 16.08 1.34 -12.06
N ALA A 229 14.78 1.05 -12.23
CA ALA A 229 14.30 -0.28 -12.57
C ALA A 229 14.34 -0.58 -14.07
N ALA A 230 14.62 0.41 -14.94
CA ALA A 230 14.67 0.24 -16.39
C ALA A 230 15.73 -0.81 -16.80
N PRO A 231 15.48 -1.63 -17.84
CA PRO A 231 14.33 -1.60 -18.75
C PRO A 231 13.12 -2.45 -18.28
N ALA A 232 13.09 -2.92 -17.06
CA ALA A 232 12.09 -3.87 -16.52
C ALA A 232 11.30 -3.29 -15.34
N SER A 233 10.99 -1.99 -15.37
CA SER A 233 10.21 -1.35 -14.31
C SER A 233 8.80 -1.92 -14.23
N ASP A 234 8.34 -2.15 -13.02
CA ASP A 234 6.97 -2.57 -12.72
C ASP A 234 5.98 -1.40 -12.81
N ASN A 235 4.72 -1.66 -12.52
CA ASN A 235 3.74 -0.63 -12.22
C ASN A 235 4.19 0.13 -10.96
N ILE A 236 4.07 1.45 -10.96
CA ILE A 236 4.62 2.34 -9.93
C ILE A 236 3.50 3.20 -9.40
N THR A 237 3.01 2.91 -8.21
CA THR A 237 1.88 3.63 -7.64
C THR A 237 2.16 4.03 -6.20
N ALA A 238 1.80 5.28 -5.86
CA ALA A 238 1.84 5.76 -4.50
C ALA A 238 0.73 6.77 -4.22
N ALA A 239 0.26 6.79 -2.97
CA ALA A 239 -0.64 7.78 -2.41
C ALA A 239 -0.04 8.31 -1.10
N ALA A 240 -0.04 9.62 -0.92
CA ALA A 240 0.56 10.26 0.24
C ALA A 240 -0.31 11.37 0.81
N LEU A 241 -0.13 11.63 2.11
CA LEU A 241 -0.63 12.81 2.78
C LEU A 241 0.49 13.49 3.56
N ARG A 242 0.42 14.82 3.69
CA ARG A 242 1.17 15.60 4.67
C ARG A 242 0.20 16.25 5.65
N TRP A 243 0.43 15.99 6.94
CA TRP A 243 -0.42 16.53 8.00
C TRP A 243 -0.12 18.01 8.22
N PRO A 244 -1.15 18.89 8.25
CA PRO A 244 -0.95 20.32 8.48
C PRO A 244 -0.55 20.57 9.94
N GLY A 245 0.01 21.73 10.16
CA GLY A 245 0.26 22.27 11.50
C GLY A 245 -0.97 22.86 12.15
#